data_886e5588d31c72b4e67cd3caed0cdbbf
#
_entry.id   886e5588d31c72b4e67cd3caed0cdbbf
#
_cell.length_a   1.000
_cell.length_b   1.000
_cell.length_c   1.000
_cell.angle_alpha   90.00
_cell.angle_beta   90.00
_cell.angle_gamma   90.00
#
_symmetry.space_group_name_H-M   'P 1'
#
loop_
_entity.id
_entity.type
_entity.pdbx_description
1 polymer ?
#
loop_
_entity_poly.entity_id
_entity_poly.type
_entity_poly.pdbx_seq_one_letter_code
_entity_poly.pdbx_strand_id
1 'polypeptide(L)'
;MVTIANDFLTVNISRHGAELTSIKDNLTGRERLWQADPEVWPRHAPVLFPIVGALADQQYHYAGKTYHMGQHGFARDRDFTVVSATPFKASLVLKDDDKTRAMFPFAFRLIITYALENNNLHVTYHVDNPAKTEPLYFSIGGHPGFNVPMTPDTEFADYYMNFKPRKSLAVSYTHLRSPRD
;
A
#
# COMPACT_ATOMS: atom_id res chain seq x y z
N MET A 1 8.18 8.03 11.59
CA MET A 1 7.04 8.79 11.02
C MET A 1 7.61 9.86 10.10
N VAL A 2 7.02 10.07 8.94
CA VAL A 2 7.30 11.17 8.01
C VAL A 2 5.99 11.93 7.81
N THR A 3 6.04 13.26 7.82
CA THR A 3 4.88 14.12 7.56
C THR A 3 5.15 14.97 6.34
N ILE A 4 4.20 15.03 5.42
CA ILE A 4 4.17 16.00 4.32
C ILE A 4 2.87 16.80 4.42
N ALA A 5 2.93 18.10 4.12
CA ALA A 5 1.78 18.99 4.25
C ALA A 5 1.82 20.13 3.24
N ASN A 6 0.64 20.59 2.86
CA ASN A 6 0.40 21.83 2.11
C ASN A 6 -0.84 22.53 2.70
N ASP A 7 -1.34 23.56 2.03
CA ASP A 7 -2.52 24.31 2.51
C ASP A 7 -3.79 23.44 2.62
N PHE A 8 -3.88 22.35 1.86
CA PHE A 8 -5.09 21.51 1.76
C PHE A 8 -5.02 20.26 2.61
N LEU A 9 -3.86 19.60 2.65
CA LEU A 9 -3.69 18.26 3.25
C LEU A 9 -2.47 18.19 4.17
N THR A 10 -2.63 17.46 5.27
CA THR A 10 -1.53 16.95 6.09
C THR A 10 -1.57 15.43 6.05
N VAL A 11 -0.46 14.81 5.66
CA VAL A 11 -0.35 13.36 5.45
C VAL A 11 0.78 12.81 6.29
N ASN A 12 0.48 11.77 7.07
CA ASN A 12 1.45 11.03 7.87
C ASN A 12 1.75 9.66 7.26
N ILE A 13 3.03 9.31 7.23
CA ILE A 13 3.54 8.06 6.66
C ILE A 13 4.40 7.38 7.71
N SER A 14 4.06 6.14 8.06
CA SER A 14 4.91 5.28 8.88
C SER A 14 6.10 4.78 8.06
N ARG A 15 7.26 4.63 8.68
CA ARG A 15 8.38 3.91 8.05
C ARG A 15 8.11 2.41 7.97
N HIS A 16 7.36 1.88 8.94
CA HIS A 16 6.90 0.50 8.91
C HIS A 16 5.83 0.35 7.82
N GLY A 17 6.08 -0.53 6.87
CA GLY A 17 5.23 -0.73 5.70
C GLY A 17 5.22 0.42 4.69
N ALA A 18 5.96 1.50 4.91
CA ALA A 18 5.77 2.79 4.25
C ALA A 18 4.28 3.19 4.22
N GLU A 19 3.53 2.83 5.26
CA GLU A 19 2.08 2.88 5.31
C GLU A 19 1.58 4.30 5.57
N LEU A 20 0.58 4.75 4.81
CA LEU A 20 -0.19 5.95 5.16
C LEU A 20 -0.93 5.69 6.47
N THR A 21 -0.81 6.60 7.43
CA THR A 21 -1.47 6.50 8.74
C THR A 21 -2.44 7.64 9.01
N SER A 22 -2.40 8.71 8.20
CA SER A 22 -3.34 9.84 8.30
C SER A 22 -3.37 10.59 6.97
N ILE A 23 -4.55 11.02 6.56
CA ILE A 23 -4.80 11.98 5.48
C ILE A 23 -5.81 13.00 6.02
N LYS A 24 -5.30 14.06 6.60
CA LYS A 24 -6.12 15.09 7.23
C LYS A 24 -6.38 16.23 6.25
N ASP A 25 -7.65 16.58 6.09
CA ASP A 25 -8.10 17.76 5.37
C ASP A 25 -7.87 18.99 6.26
N ASN A 26 -7.03 19.92 5.81
CA ASN A 26 -6.64 21.09 6.64
C ASN A 26 -7.73 22.15 6.72
N LEU A 27 -8.67 22.20 5.77
CA LEU A 27 -9.77 23.16 5.76
C LEU A 27 -10.88 22.76 6.74
N THR A 28 -11.16 21.47 6.83
CA THR A 28 -12.26 20.93 7.66
C THR A 28 -11.77 20.27 8.95
N GLY A 29 -10.47 19.98 9.06
CA GLY A 29 -9.88 19.23 10.16
C GLY A 29 -10.20 17.74 10.16
N ARG A 30 -10.89 17.24 9.11
CA ARG A 30 -11.37 15.85 9.05
C ARG A 30 -10.26 14.87 8.66
N GLU A 31 -10.24 13.73 9.35
CA GLU A 31 -9.42 12.58 8.99
C GLU A 31 -10.14 11.75 7.91
N ARG A 32 -9.47 11.57 6.77
CA ARG A 32 -10.00 10.82 5.62
C ARG A 32 -9.70 9.34 5.69
N LEU A 33 -8.61 8.98 6.38
CA LEU A 33 -8.14 7.60 6.46
C LEU A 33 -8.70 6.91 7.69
N TRP A 34 -9.02 5.64 7.55
CA TRP A 34 -9.36 4.76 8.67
C TRP A 34 -8.24 4.73 9.70
N GLN A 35 -8.58 4.77 10.99
CA GLN A 35 -7.62 4.93 12.08
C GLN A 35 -7.26 3.63 12.81
N ALA A 36 -7.34 2.52 12.09
CA ALA A 36 -6.83 1.20 12.49
C ALA A 36 -7.36 0.69 13.84
N ASP A 37 -8.66 0.82 14.07
CA ASP A 37 -9.31 0.24 15.24
C ASP A 37 -9.03 -1.27 15.29
N PRO A 38 -8.35 -1.77 16.35
CA PRO A 38 -7.95 -3.16 16.43
C PRO A 38 -9.13 -4.14 16.56
N GLU A 39 -10.30 -3.69 17.00
CA GLU A 39 -11.50 -4.52 17.08
C GLU A 39 -12.17 -4.73 15.71
N VAL A 40 -11.83 -3.88 14.72
CA VAL A 40 -12.38 -3.93 13.37
C VAL A 40 -11.32 -4.34 12.36
N TRP A 41 -10.30 -3.50 12.19
CA TRP A 41 -9.19 -3.76 11.27
C TRP A 41 -7.96 -2.94 11.67
N PRO A 42 -6.89 -3.60 12.18
CA PRO A 42 -5.75 -2.94 12.82
C PRO A 42 -4.71 -2.42 11.82
N ARG A 43 -5.11 -1.96 10.64
CA ARG A 43 -4.25 -1.34 9.62
C ARG A 43 -4.94 -0.13 9.01
N HIS A 44 -4.15 0.78 8.40
CA HIS A 44 -4.67 1.98 7.76
C HIS A 44 -4.70 1.84 6.23
N ALA A 45 -3.55 1.60 5.63
CA ALA A 45 -3.37 1.58 4.17
C ALA A 45 -2.17 0.69 3.77
N PRO A 46 -2.16 -0.60 4.10
CA PRO A 46 -1.01 -1.45 3.88
C PRO A 46 -0.65 -1.57 2.40
N VAL A 47 0.66 -1.63 2.14
CA VAL A 47 1.22 -1.89 0.82
C VAL A 47 1.37 -3.38 0.61
N LEU A 48 0.82 -3.89 -0.46
CA LEU A 48 0.80 -5.31 -0.81
C LEU A 48 1.91 -5.59 -1.82
N PHE A 49 2.96 -6.30 -1.40
CA PHE A 49 4.10 -6.66 -2.24
C PHE A 49 4.90 -7.81 -1.58
N PRO A 50 5.44 -8.79 -2.33
CA PRO A 50 5.42 -8.91 -3.78
C PRO A 50 4.23 -9.71 -4.34
N ILE A 51 3.22 -10.00 -3.53
CA ILE A 51 1.96 -10.61 -3.97
C ILE A 51 0.76 -9.83 -3.45
N VAL A 52 -0.36 -9.93 -4.16
CA VAL A 52 -1.67 -9.44 -3.75
C VAL A 52 -2.59 -10.64 -3.55
N GLY A 53 -3.27 -10.71 -2.39
CA GLY A 53 -4.06 -11.89 -2.01
C GLY A 53 -3.24 -12.95 -1.29
N ALA A 54 -3.74 -14.17 -1.27
CA ALA A 54 -3.12 -15.33 -0.66
C ALA A 54 -2.74 -16.38 -1.72
N LEU A 55 -1.65 -17.07 -1.47
CA LEU A 55 -1.24 -18.25 -2.25
C LEU A 55 -1.91 -19.50 -1.67
N ALA A 56 -2.20 -20.48 -2.51
CA ALA A 56 -2.63 -21.80 -2.06
C ALA A 56 -1.57 -22.37 -1.10
N ASP A 57 -2.01 -22.84 0.06
CA ASP A 57 -1.15 -23.38 1.13
C ASP A 57 -0.01 -22.43 1.56
N GLN A 58 -0.17 -21.12 1.31
CA GLN A 58 0.84 -20.08 1.57
C GLN A 58 2.20 -20.36 0.94
N GLN A 59 2.23 -21.02 -0.22
CA GLN A 59 3.46 -21.42 -0.90
C GLN A 59 3.38 -21.24 -2.42
N TYR A 60 4.56 -21.18 -3.04
CA TYR A 60 4.73 -21.20 -4.48
C TYR A 60 6.02 -21.92 -4.86
N HIS A 61 6.11 -22.35 -6.12
CA HIS A 61 7.28 -23.02 -6.66
C HIS A 61 8.00 -22.12 -7.67
N TYR A 62 9.31 -22.01 -7.52
CA TYR A 62 10.16 -21.31 -8.47
C TYR A 62 11.53 -21.99 -8.57
N ALA A 63 12.01 -22.21 -9.80
CA ALA A 63 13.28 -22.84 -10.11
C ALA A 63 13.55 -24.15 -9.31
N GLY A 64 12.52 -25.02 -9.21
CA GLY A 64 12.59 -26.31 -8.54
C GLY A 64 12.58 -26.26 -7.00
N LYS A 65 12.38 -25.09 -6.40
CA LYS A 65 12.28 -24.90 -4.95
C LYS A 65 10.90 -24.41 -4.53
N THR A 66 10.50 -24.76 -3.31
CA THR A 66 9.28 -24.27 -2.68
C THR A 66 9.62 -23.10 -1.77
N TYR A 67 8.84 -22.03 -1.89
CA TYR A 67 8.94 -20.82 -1.07
C TYR A 67 7.62 -20.58 -0.35
N HIS A 68 7.69 -20.10 0.88
CA HIS A 68 6.52 -19.76 1.69
C HIS A 68 6.34 -18.26 1.79
N MET A 69 5.10 -17.81 1.62
CA MET A 69 4.77 -16.40 1.71
C MET A 69 3.35 -16.22 2.25
N GLY A 70 3.21 -15.42 3.28
CA GLY A 70 1.90 -15.07 3.84
C GLY A 70 1.07 -14.19 2.91
N GLN A 71 -0.20 -14.04 3.25
CA GLN A 71 -1.14 -13.19 2.53
C GLN A 71 -0.58 -11.78 2.34
N HIS A 72 -0.66 -11.25 1.12
CA HIS A 72 -0.22 -9.92 0.71
C HIS A 72 1.30 -9.69 0.76
N GLY A 73 2.09 -10.75 0.88
CA GLY A 73 3.54 -10.65 0.92
C GLY A 73 4.06 -10.06 2.23
N PHE A 74 5.17 -9.36 2.15
CA PHE A 74 5.92 -8.92 3.34
C PHE A 74 6.18 -7.41 3.45
N ALA A 75 5.96 -6.62 2.41
CA ALA A 75 6.35 -5.21 2.42
C ALA A 75 5.69 -4.42 3.55
N ARG A 76 4.43 -4.71 3.84
CA ARG A 76 3.65 -4.08 4.91
C ARG A 76 4.18 -4.32 6.33
N ASP A 77 5.04 -5.34 6.50
CA ASP A 77 5.60 -5.75 7.78
C ASP A 77 7.12 -5.50 7.84
N ARG A 78 7.65 -4.62 6.98
CA ARG A 78 9.07 -4.26 6.90
C ARG A 78 9.28 -2.76 7.09
N ASP A 79 10.42 -2.39 7.65
CA ASP A 79 10.80 -0.99 7.78
C ASP A 79 11.45 -0.48 6.49
N PHE A 80 10.92 0.62 5.99
CA PHE A 80 11.46 1.34 4.84
C PHE A 80 12.43 2.43 5.29
N THR A 81 13.44 2.66 4.47
CA THR A 81 14.37 3.77 4.65
C THR A 81 13.86 5.00 3.91
N VAL A 82 13.82 6.15 4.58
CA VAL A 82 13.49 7.42 3.93
C VAL A 82 14.69 7.85 3.09
N VAL A 83 14.49 7.99 1.78
CA VAL A 83 15.56 8.40 0.84
C VAL A 83 15.45 9.85 0.40
N SER A 84 14.26 10.43 0.52
CA SER A 84 14.01 11.84 0.25
C SER A 84 12.80 12.31 1.04
N ALA A 85 12.87 13.51 1.60
CA ALA A 85 11.74 14.17 2.25
C ALA A 85 11.84 15.68 2.05
N THR A 86 10.73 16.27 1.61
CA THR A 86 10.49 17.72 1.52
C THR A 86 9.15 18.00 2.19
N PRO A 87 8.76 19.27 2.40
CA PRO A 87 7.42 19.56 2.95
C PRO A 87 6.26 18.92 2.18
N PHE A 88 6.40 18.69 0.87
CA PHE A 88 5.30 18.25 0.00
C PHE A 88 5.50 16.84 -0.57
N LYS A 89 6.66 16.21 -0.34
CA LYS A 89 6.99 14.93 -0.96
C LYS A 89 7.90 14.10 -0.08
N ALA A 90 7.61 12.80 0.01
CA ALA A 90 8.49 11.84 0.68
C ALA A 90 8.63 10.59 -0.19
N SER A 91 9.84 10.02 -0.22
CA SER A 91 10.14 8.75 -0.87
C SER A 91 10.80 7.81 0.13
N LEU A 92 10.26 6.60 0.21
CA LEU A 92 10.73 5.55 1.09
C LEU A 92 11.12 4.33 0.26
N VAL A 93 12.15 3.60 0.66
CA VAL A 93 12.67 2.45 -0.07
C VAL A 93 12.75 1.21 0.81
N LEU A 94 12.33 0.08 0.27
CA LEU A 94 12.62 -1.26 0.74
C LEU A 94 13.50 -1.97 -0.30
N LYS A 95 14.60 -2.56 0.17
CA LYS A 95 15.48 -3.41 -0.67
C LYS A 95 15.39 -4.84 -0.18
N ASP A 96 15.75 -5.77 -1.05
CA ASP A 96 15.93 -7.15 -0.65
C ASP A 96 17.04 -7.31 0.40
N ASP A 97 16.84 -8.27 1.27
CA ASP A 97 17.76 -8.75 2.28
C ASP A 97 17.69 -10.28 2.35
N ASP A 98 18.52 -10.92 3.18
CA ASP A 98 18.54 -12.36 3.33
C ASP A 98 17.18 -12.92 3.78
N LYS A 99 16.44 -12.17 4.63
CA LYS A 99 15.11 -12.58 5.11
C LYS A 99 14.08 -12.53 4.00
N THR A 100 14.08 -11.48 3.17
CA THR A 100 13.17 -11.39 2.03
C THR A 100 13.53 -12.40 0.95
N ARG A 101 14.83 -12.64 0.70
CA ARG A 101 15.29 -13.63 -0.27
C ARG A 101 14.95 -15.07 0.11
N ALA A 102 14.84 -15.38 1.39
CA ALA A 102 14.36 -16.69 1.84
C ALA A 102 12.89 -16.96 1.45
N MET A 103 12.08 -15.92 1.31
CA MET A 103 10.67 -16.00 0.92
C MET A 103 10.44 -15.66 -0.56
N PHE A 104 11.30 -14.82 -1.14
CA PHE A 104 11.17 -14.25 -2.47
C PHE A 104 12.58 -14.12 -3.09
N PRO A 105 13.06 -15.10 -3.88
CA PRO A 105 14.47 -15.25 -4.25
C PRO A 105 14.93 -14.27 -5.33
N PHE A 106 14.38 -13.07 -5.33
CA PHE A 106 14.70 -12.03 -6.30
C PHE A 106 15.34 -10.82 -5.63
N ALA A 107 16.31 -10.22 -6.32
CA ALA A 107 16.75 -8.87 -6.00
C ALA A 107 15.65 -7.88 -6.39
N PHE A 108 15.36 -6.92 -5.53
CA PHE A 108 14.40 -5.87 -5.82
C PHE A 108 14.74 -4.56 -5.09
N ARG A 109 14.20 -3.48 -5.61
CA ARG A 109 14.13 -2.20 -4.92
C ARG A 109 12.74 -1.63 -5.11
N LEU A 110 11.93 -1.64 -4.06
CA LEU A 110 10.61 -1.03 -4.03
C LEU A 110 10.74 0.39 -3.46
N ILE A 111 10.37 1.38 -4.25
CA ILE A 111 10.31 2.79 -3.84
C ILE A 111 8.85 3.22 -3.84
N ILE A 112 8.40 3.78 -2.72
CA ILE A 112 7.07 4.36 -2.61
C ILE A 112 7.25 5.86 -2.41
N THR A 113 6.63 6.64 -3.29
CA THR A 113 6.67 8.09 -3.25
C THR A 113 5.28 8.64 -3.01
N TYR A 114 5.16 9.47 -2.00
CA TYR A 114 3.99 10.26 -1.65
C TYR A 114 4.26 11.71 -2.00
N ALA A 115 3.37 12.34 -2.76
CA ALA A 115 3.51 13.73 -3.15
C ALA A 115 2.16 14.45 -3.10
N LEU A 116 2.16 15.67 -2.58
CA LEU A 116 1.01 16.56 -2.51
C LEU A 116 1.04 17.55 -3.67
N GLU A 117 -0.06 17.63 -4.40
CA GLU A 117 -0.29 18.63 -5.43
C GLU A 117 -1.71 19.17 -5.28
N ASN A 118 -1.83 20.43 -4.83
CA ASN A 118 -3.11 21.02 -4.43
C ASN A 118 -3.82 20.11 -3.40
N ASN A 119 -5.07 19.74 -3.63
CA ASN A 119 -5.86 18.83 -2.79
C ASN A 119 -5.71 17.34 -3.18
N ASN A 120 -4.68 16.99 -3.93
CA ASN A 120 -4.43 15.62 -4.38
C ASN A 120 -3.21 15.03 -3.65
N LEU A 121 -3.33 13.78 -3.25
CA LEU A 121 -2.23 12.94 -2.83
C LEU A 121 -1.90 11.94 -3.95
N HIS A 122 -0.71 12.05 -4.49
CA HIS A 122 -0.17 11.11 -5.47
C HIS A 122 0.65 10.04 -4.75
N VAL A 123 0.33 8.77 -5.01
CA VAL A 123 1.09 7.62 -4.53
C VAL A 123 1.67 6.89 -5.73
N THR A 124 3.00 6.85 -5.79
CA THR A 124 3.73 6.19 -6.88
C THR A 124 4.49 5.01 -6.34
N TYR A 125 4.26 3.85 -6.93
CA TYR A 125 5.02 2.63 -6.68
C TYR A 125 6.02 2.43 -7.83
N HIS A 126 7.29 2.34 -7.48
CA HIS A 126 8.35 2.06 -8.43
C HIS A 126 9.13 0.83 -7.99
N VAL A 127 9.16 -0.18 -8.84
CA VAL A 127 9.87 -1.44 -8.57
C VAL A 127 11.02 -1.56 -9.57
N ASP A 128 12.24 -1.47 -9.05
CA ASP A 128 13.43 -1.75 -9.84
C ASP A 128 13.81 -3.23 -9.71
N ASN A 129 14.24 -3.79 -10.82
CA ASN A 129 14.93 -5.08 -10.87
C ASN A 129 16.45 -4.84 -10.97
N PRO A 130 17.21 -5.01 -9.88
CA PRO A 130 18.67 -4.86 -9.91
C PRO A 130 19.38 -5.95 -10.69
N ALA A 131 18.73 -7.12 -10.90
CA ALA A 131 19.29 -8.19 -11.73
C ALA A 131 19.20 -7.80 -13.20
N LYS A 132 20.33 -7.85 -13.90
CA LYS A 132 20.40 -7.41 -15.31
C LYS A 132 19.85 -8.45 -16.29
N THR A 133 19.81 -9.71 -15.90
CA THR A 133 19.55 -10.84 -16.82
C THR A 133 18.32 -11.68 -16.42
N GLU A 134 17.86 -11.58 -15.17
CA GLU A 134 16.76 -12.39 -14.66
C GLU A 134 15.50 -11.56 -14.51
N PRO A 135 14.34 -12.07 -14.93
CA PRO A 135 13.07 -11.37 -14.73
C PRO A 135 12.69 -11.32 -13.26
N LEU A 136 12.02 -10.24 -12.86
CA LEU A 136 11.40 -10.08 -11.54
C LEU A 136 9.89 -10.25 -11.66
N TYR A 137 9.34 -11.29 -11.03
CA TYR A 137 7.91 -11.58 -11.05
C TYR A 137 7.27 -11.08 -9.76
N PHE A 138 6.32 -10.15 -9.86
CA PHE A 138 5.62 -9.61 -8.68
C PHE A 138 4.21 -9.13 -9.02
N SER A 139 3.40 -8.98 -7.98
CA SER A 139 2.20 -8.16 -7.97
C SER A 139 2.34 -7.06 -6.92
N ILE A 140 1.68 -5.93 -7.12
CA ILE A 140 1.69 -4.82 -6.17
C ILE A 140 0.30 -4.21 -6.06
N GLY A 141 -0.06 -3.75 -4.87
CA GLY A 141 -1.31 -3.06 -4.61
C GLY A 141 -1.24 -2.15 -3.40
N GLY A 142 -2.15 -1.18 -3.35
CA GLY A 142 -2.47 -0.40 -2.16
C GLY A 142 -3.81 -0.85 -1.59
N HIS A 143 -3.93 -0.85 -0.28
CA HIS A 143 -5.14 -1.29 0.42
C HIS A 143 -5.59 -0.24 1.46
N PRO A 144 -5.90 1.01 1.03
CA PRO A 144 -6.32 2.06 1.96
C PRO A 144 -7.74 1.81 2.47
N GLY A 145 -7.94 1.99 3.79
CA GLY A 145 -9.24 2.17 4.40
C GLY A 145 -9.61 3.64 4.44
N PHE A 146 -10.81 4.01 3.97
CA PHE A 146 -11.30 5.38 4.06
C PHE A 146 -12.45 5.47 5.07
N ASN A 147 -12.48 6.57 5.82
CA ASN A 147 -13.60 6.86 6.72
C ASN A 147 -14.85 7.23 5.92
N VAL A 148 -15.94 6.50 6.14
CA VAL A 148 -17.28 6.80 5.64
C VAL A 148 -18.32 6.48 6.73
N PRO A 149 -19.33 7.32 6.93
CA PRO A 149 -19.58 8.61 6.28
C PRO A 149 -18.56 9.69 6.68
N MET A 150 -18.30 10.64 5.78
CA MET A 150 -17.37 11.74 6.03
C MET A 150 -18.07 12.96 6.68
N THR A 151 -19.39 13.02 6.64
CA THR A 151 -20.20 14.09 7.22
C THR A 151 -21.37 13.52 8.00
N PRO A 152 -21.84 14.18 9.09
CA PRO A 152 -22.89 13.64 9.95
C PRO A 152 -24.25 13.48 9.27
N ASP A 153 -24.47 14.17 8.16
CA ASP A 153 -25.71 14.23 7.39
C ASP A 153 -25.70 13.27 6.19
N THR A 154 -24.71 12.36 6.11
CA THR A 154 -24.59 11.35 5.06
C THR A 154 -24.50 9.95 5.62
N GLU A 155 -24.84 8.95 4.80
CA GLU A 155 -24.79 7.54 5.10
C GLU A 155 -23.69 6.84 4.28
N PHE A 156 -23.34 5.62 4.64
CA PHE A 156 -22.35 4.81 3.90
C PHE A 156 -22.70 4.68 2.41
N ALA A 157 -23.98 4.51 2.09
CA ALA A 157 -24.48 4.35 0.73
C ALA A 157 -24.34 5.61 -0.16
N ASP A 158 -24.09 6.78 0.45
CA ASP A 158 -23.88 8.03 -0.31
C ASP A 158 -22.47 8.13 -0.90
N TYR A 159 -21.58 7.20 -0.56
CA TYR A 159 -20.18 7.23 -1.00
C TYR A 159 -19.89 6.15 -2.03
N TYR A 160 -19.09 6.52 -3.01
CA TYR A 160 -18.60 5.60 -4.06
C TYR A 160 -17.19 5.95 -4.49
N MET A 161 -16.47 4.95 -4.97
CA MET A 161 -15.16 5.17 -5.60
C MET A 161 -15.35 5.38 -7.10
N ASN A 162 -14.86 6.51 -7.60
CA ASN A 162 -14.86 6.79 -9.03
C ASN A 162 -13.47 6.52 -9.62
N PHE A 163 -13.35 5.43 -10.36
CA PHE A 163 -12.18 5.12 -11.15
C PHE A 163 -12.33 5.71 -12.54
N LYS A 164 -11.32 6.47 -12.98
CA LYS A 164 -11.25 6.95 -14.38
C LYS A 164 -10.32 6.03 -15.16
N PRO A 165 -10.77 4.86 -15.58
CA PRO A 165 -9.92 3.92 -16.29
C PRO A 165 -9.55 4.48 -17.65
N ARG A 166 -8.27 4.47 -17.98
CA ARG A 166 -7.80 4.73 -19.34
C ARG A 166 -7.95 3.50 -20.24
N LYS A 167 -8.21 2.32 -19.63
CA LYS A 167 -8.39 1.02 -20.30
C LYS A 167 -9.38 0.18 -19.49
N SER A 168 -10.01 -0.80 -20.13
CA SER A 168 -10.85 -1.79 -19.43
C SER A 168 -10.01 -2.56 -18.41
N LEU A 169 -10.53 -2.70 -17.18
CA LEU A 169 -9.94 -3.52 -16.15
C LEU A 169 -10.69 -4.85 -16.13
N ALA A 170 -9.97 -5.97 -16.24
CA ALA A 170 -10.53 -7.28 -15.93
C ALA A 170 -10.53 -7.45 -14.41
N VAL A 171 -11.69 -7.65 -13.82
CA VAL A 171 -11.82 -7.94 -12.38
C VAL A 171 -12.09 -9.43 -12.23
N SER A 172 -11.24 -10.11 -11.45
CA SER A 172 -11.50 -11.49 -11.03
C SER A 172 -12.16 -11.47 -9.65
N TYR A 173 -13.36 -12.01 -9.55
CA TYR A 173 -14.13 -12.09 -8.29
C TYR A 173 -13.78 -13.32 -7.45
N THR A 174 -12.82 -14.13 -7.83
CA THR A 174 -12.49 -15.40 -7.15
C THR A 174 -11.98 -15.22 -5.70
N HIS A 175 -11.70 -13.98 -5.27
CA HIS A 175 -11.09 -13.70 -3.96
C HIS A 175 -11.80 -12.57 -3.18
N LEU A 176 -12.96 -12.12 -3.64
CA LEU A 176 -13.74 -11.06 -3.00
C LEU A 176 -14.91 -11.60 -2.15
N ARG A 177 -14.78 -12.80 -1.62
CA ARG A 177 -15.70 -13.19 -0.53
C ARG A 177 -15.25 -12.49 0.73
N SER A 178 -16.12 -11.64 1.25
CA SER A 178 -15.98 -11.11 2.61
C SER A 178 -15.88 -12.29 3.59
N PRO A 179 -14.98 -12.25 4.59
CA PRO A 179 -14.95 -13.27 5.64
C PRO A 179 -16.19 -13.31 6.52
N ARG A 180 -17.23 -12.56 6.19
CA ARG A 180 -18.48 -12.41 6.98
C ARG A 180 -19.73 -13.00 6.33
N ASP A 181 -19.57 -13.71 5.21
CA ASP A 181 -20.67 -14.49 4.61
C ASP A 181 -20.58 -15.96 5.00
#